data_1a00d9d776777cf027bee4f251587130
#
_entry.id   1a00d9d776777cf027bee4f251587130
#
_cell.length_a   1.000
_cell.length_b   1.000
_cell.length_c   1.000
_cell.angle_alpha   90.00
_cell.angle_beta   90.00
_cell.angle_gamma   90.00
#
_symmetry.space_group_name_H-M   'P 1'
#
loop_
_entity.id
_entity.type
_entity.pdbx_description
1 polymer ?
#
loop_
_entity_poly.entity_id
_entity_poly.type
_entity_poly.pdbx_seq_one_letter_code
_entity_poly.pdbx_strand_id
1 'polypeptide(L)'
;LGKVVSENDIESITTEELSKFHKQWFAPQNMSVILSGKVEGQMFDVVNNCFGKTPVTGAPQQSATDSPSIKFKPDTVVVDKPDALQSAVRMGMPTVLRSDADYIPLRILVTALGGYFGSRLMTNIREDKGYTYGISASLLGYRNNSFISISCQCDTSHTWQVAKEIKTEIEKLQNDTIPDDELRRLK
;
A
#
# COMPACT_ATOMS: atom_id res chain seq x y z
N LEU A 1 -11.44 -2.43 -5.96
CA LEU A 1 -10.74 -1.17 -5.81
C LEU A 1 -11.77 -0.06 -5.86
N GLY A 2 -11.66 0.93 -4.96
CA GLY A 2 -12.67 1.95 -4.79
C GLY A 2 -12.86 2.86 -6.02
N LYS A 3 -13.96 3.58 -6.02
CA LYS A 3 -14.27 4.67 -6.95
C LYS A 3 -13.52 5.94 -6.51
N VAL A 4 -13.09 6.77 -7.45
CA VAL A 4 -12.65 8.12 -7.13
C VAL A 4 -13.87 8.92 -6.66
N VAL A 5 -13.79 9.49 -5.46
CA VAL A 5 -14.88 10.25 -4.85
C VAL A 5 -14.98 11.62 -5.55
N SER A 6 -16.19 12.00 -5.95
CA SER A 6 -16.52 13.33 -6.47
C SER A 6 -17.20 14.19 -5.40
N GLU A 7 -17.28 15.50 -5.63
CA GLU A 7 -18.04 16.40 -4.75
C GLU A 7 -19.50 15.97 -4.61
N ASN A 8 -20.15 15.60 -5.69
CA ASN A 8 -21.53 15.10 -5.67
C ASN A 8 -21.69 13.83 -4.82
N ASP A 9 -20.68 12.95 -4.79
CA ASP A 9 -20.72 11.75 -3.93
C ASP A 9 -20.72 12.16 -2.45
N ILE A 10 -19.98 13.21 -2.09
CA ILE A 10 -19.92 13.71 -0.71
C ILE A 10 -21.23 14.43 -0.34
N GLU A 11 -21.71 15.29 -1.21
CA GLU A 11 -22.95 16.07 -0.98
C GLU A 11 -24.20 15.20 -0.90
N SER A 12 -24.19 14.04 -1.58
CA SER A 12 -25.30 13.10 -1.59
C SER A 12 -25.43 12.25 -0.33
N ILE A 13 -24.39 12.23 0.55
CA ILE A 13 -24.39 11.41 1.77
C ILE A 13 -25.34 12.05 2.80
N THR A 14 -26.32 11.26 3.23
CA THR A 14 -27.28 11.68 4.28
C THR A 14 -26.93 11.07 5.64
N THR A 15 -27.44 11.70 6.71
CA THR A 15 -27.31 11.18 8.07
C THR A 15 -27.98 9.81 8.23
N GLU A 16 -29.09 9.58 7.52
CA GLU A 16 -29.84 8.34 7.49
C GLU A 16 -29.01 7.21 6.87
N GLU A 17 -28.32 7.48 5.76
CA GLU A 17 -27.43 6.51 5.10
C GLU A 17 -26.25 6.15 5.98
N LEU A 18 -25.62 7.13 6.61
CA LEU A 18 -24.53 6.89 7.58
C LEU A 18 -25.02 6.05 8.76
N SER A 19 -26.19 6.38 9.32
CA SER A 19 -26.79 5.60 10.42
C SER A 19 -27.10 4.17 10.01
N LYS A 20 -27.64 3.96 8.81
CA LYS A 20 -27.92 2.63 8.24
C LYS A 20 -26.62 1.85 8.04
N PHE A 21 -25.62 2.46 7.44
CA PHE A 21 -24.29 1.86 7.24
C PHE A 21 -23.67 1.45 8.57
N HIS A 22 -23.67 2.35 9.56
CA HIS A 22 -23.13 2.06 10.88
C HIS A 22 -23.86 0.87 11.54
N LYS A 23 -25.19 0.84 11.58
CA LYS A 23 -25.95 -0.27 12.14
C LYS A 23 -25.69 -1.60 11.43
N GLN A 24 -25.47 -1.54 10.13
CA GLN A 24 -25.25 -2.73 9.30
C GLN A 24 -23.83 -3.32 9.49
N TRP A 25 -22.82 -2.47 9.51
CA TRP A 25 -21.43 -2.92 9.43
C TRP A 25 -20.71 -2.92 10.78
N PHE A 26 -21.05 -1.99 11.69
CA PHE A 26 -20.48 -1.91 13.03
C PHE A 26 -21.25 -2.76 14.04
N ALA A 27 -21.59 -3.97 13.64
CA ALA A 27 -22.31 -4.93 14.46
C ALA A 27 -21.34 -5.99 15.01
N PRO A 28 -21.62 -6.57 16.21
CA PRO A 28 -20.71 -7.52 16.86
C PRO A 28 -20.31 -8.72 16.01
N GLN A 29 -21.22 -9.21 15.14
CA GLN A 29 -20.94 -10.32 14.23
C GLN A 29 -19.88 -10.01 13.16
N ASN A 30 -19.62 -8.72 12.90
CA ASN A 30 -18.62 -8.27 11.93
C ASN A 30 -17.27 -7.88 12.59
N MET A 31 -17.18 -7.97 13.91
CA MET A 31 -16.03 -7.51 14.67
C MET A 31 -15.10 -8.67 15.04
N SER A 32 -13.81 -8.42 14.93
CA SER A 32 -12.76 -9.28 15.46
C SER A 32 -11.82 -8.46 16.34
N VAL A 33 -11.55 -8.95 17.53
CA VAL A 33 -10.58 -8.31 18.46
C VAL A 33 -9.31 -9.16 18.49
N ILE A 34 -8.17 -8.56 18.16
CA ILE A 34 -6.87 -9.21 18.14
C ILE A 34 -6.00 -8.60 19.23
N LEU A 35 -5.54 -9.44 20.16
CA LEU A 35 -4.61 -9.05 21.22
C LEU A 35 -3.21 -9.53 20.87
N SER A 36 -2.20 -8.67 21.01
CA SER A 36 -0.80 -8.98 20.76
C SER A 36 0.09 -8.42 21.86
N GLY A 37 1.13 -9.14 22.21
CA GLY A 37 2.07 -8.80 23.28
C GLY A 37 1.96 -9.74 24.48
N LYS A 38 2.24 -9.24 25.68
CA LYS A 38 2.06 -10.02 26.94
C LYS A 38 0.58 -10.04 27.29
N VAL A 39 -0.16 -11.03 26.75
CA VAL A 39 -1.60 -11.19 26.99
C VAL A 39 -1.81 -12.03 28.24
N GLU A 40 -2.39 -11.43 29.30
CA GLU A 40 -2.75 -12.07 30.57
C GLU A 40 -4.28 -12.19 30.71
N GLY A 41 -4.75 -13.06 31.63
CA GLY A 41 -6.18 -13.35 31.81
C GLY A 41 -7.05 -12.10 32.01
N GLN A 42 -6.55 -11.09 32.73
CA GLN A 42 -7.23 -9.82 32.97
C GLN A 42 -7.57 -9.07 31.67
N MET A 43 -6.79 -9.25 30.61
CA MET A 43 -7.06 -8.59 29.30
C MET A 43 -8.31 -9.14 28.64
N PHE A 44 -8.62 -10.42 28.82
CA PHE A 44 -9.86 -11.00 28.31
C PHE A 44 -11.08 -10.40 29.03
N ASP A 45 -10.98 -10.15 30.34
CA ASP A 45 -12.04 -9.49 31.10
C ASP A 45 -12.27 -8.05 30.63
N VAL A 46 -11.19 -7.31 30.36
CA VAL A 46 -11.28 -5.95 29.81
C VAL A 46 -11.97 -5.98 28.44
N VAL A 47 -11.53 -6.86 27.54
CA VAL A 47 -12.13 -6.99 26.20
C VAL A 47 -13.61 -7.39 26.30
N ASN A 48 -13.95 -8.36 27.14
CA ASN A 48 -15.34 -8.77 27.37
C ASN A 48 -16.18 -7.63 27.96
N ASN A 49 -15.64 -6.85 28.87
CA ASN A 49 -16.34 -5.70 29.43
C ASN A 49 -16.58 -4.58 28.41
N CYS A 50 -15.66 -4.37 27.47
CA CYS A 50 -15.77 -3.35 26.43
C CYS A 50 -16.63 -3.79 25.25
N PHE A 51 -16.47 -5.02 24.78
CA PHE A 51 -17.03 -5.51 23.52
C PHE A 51 -18.00 -6.68 23.67
N GLY A 52 -17.93 -7.44 24.76
CA GLY A 52 -18.73 -8.67 24.96
C GLY A 52 -20.15 -8.45 25.47
N LYS A 53 -20.54 -7.22 25.80
CA LYS A 53 -21.87 -6.93 26.37
C LYS A 53 -23.03 -7.00 25.36
N THR A 54 -22.71 -6.83 24.08
CA THR A 54 -23.71 -6.88 23.02
C THR A 54 -23.77 -8.30 22.47
N PRO A 55 -24.94 -8.96 22.50
CA PRO A 55 -25.09 -10.30 21.95
C PRO A 55 -24.73 -10.34 20.45
N VAL A 56 -23.98 -11.36 20.06
CA VAL A 56 -23.71 -11.64 18.64
C VAL A 56 -24.96 -12.30 18.06
N THR A 57 -25.68 -11.59 17.20
CA THR A 57 -26.89 -12.08 16.53
C THR A 57 -26.65 -12.16 15.03
N GLY A 58 -26.75 -13.37 14.46
CA GLY A 58 -26.57 -13.60 13.04
C GLY A 58 -25.16 -13.96 12.59
N ALA A 59 -24.99 -14.23 11.31
CA ALA A 59 -23.71 -14.52 10.68
C ALA A 59 -22.97 -13.22 10.32
N PRO A 60 -21.62 -13.24 10.26
CA PRO A 60 -20.85 -12.13 9.75
C PRO A 60 -21.33 -11.75 8.34
N GLN A 61 -21.48 -10.46 8.10
CA GLN A 61 -21.83 -9.97 6.77
C GLN A 61 -20.62 -10.14 5.85
N GLN A 62 -20.75 -10.98 4.85
CA GLN A 62 -19.71 -11.11 3.83
C GLN A 62 -19.83 -9.93 2.87
N SER A 63 -18.79 -9.11 2.84
CA SER A 63 -18.60 -8.21 1.71
C SER A 63 -18.42 -9.06 0.45
N ALA A 64 -19.10 -8.73 -0.63
CA ALA A 64 -18.92 -9.40 -1.91
C ALA A 64 -17.42 -9.35 -2.27
N THR A 65 -16.76 -10.49 -2.18
CA THR A 65 -15.30 -10.60 -2.33
C THR A 65 -14.88 -10.90 -3.76
N ASP A 66 -15.81 -10.82 -4.71
CA ASP A 66 -15.49 -10.92 -6.12
C ASP A 66 -14.76 -9.67 -6.59
N SER A 67 -13.47 -9.62 -6.25
CA SER A 67 -12.58 -8.67 -6.92
C SER A 67 -12.45 -9.13 -8.37
N PRO A 68 -12.92 -8.34 -9.33
CA PRO A 68 -12.74 -8.70 -10.73
C PRO A 68 -11.26 -8.88 -11.01
N SER A 69 -10.92 -9.90 -11.78
CA SER A 69 -9.56 -10.09 -12.30
C SER A 69 -9.18 -8.85 -13.10
N ILE A 70 -8.33 -8.02 -12.53
CA ILE A 70 -7.85 -6.82 -13.21
C ILE A 70 -6.86 -7.26 -14.26
N LYS A 71 -7.24 -7.16 -15.54
CA LYS A 71 -6.29 -7.31 -16.65
C LYS A 71 -5.41 -6.08 -16.67
N PHE A 72 -4.19 -6.22 -16.22
CA PHE A 72 -3.19 -5.17 -16.29
C PHE A 72 -2.71 -5.00 -17.73
N LYS A 73 -2.79 -3.78 -18.24
CA LYS A 73 -2.15 -3.39 -19.49
C LYS A 73 -1.18 -2.25 -19.14
N PRO A 74 0.12 -2.41 -19.44
CA PRO A 74 1.07 -1.32 -19.23
C PRO A 74 0.64 -0.08 -19.99
N ASP A 75 0.60 1.06 -19.33
CA ASP A 75 0.27 2.36 -19.91
C ASP A 75 1.01 3.47 -19.19
N THR A 76 1.20 4.58 -19.87
CA THR A 76 1.79 5.80 -19.31
C THR A 76 0.77 6.93 -19.46
N VAL A 77 0.34 7.46 -18.33
CA VAL A 77 -0.59 8.58 -18.28
C VAL A 77 0.16 9.83 -17.83
N VAL A 78 0.08 10.89 -18.61
CA VAL A 78 0.62 12.20 -18.26
C VAL A 78 -0.55 13.14 -18.01
N VAL A 79 -0.56 13.74 -16.80
CA VAL A 79 -1.54 14.77 -16.44
C VAL A 79 -0.77 16.08 -16.29
N ASP A 80 -1.00 16.99 -17.23
CA ASP A 80 -0.38 18.30 -17.19
C ASP A 80 -1.09 19.22 -16.20
N LYS A 81 -0.30 19.88 -15.35
CA LYS A 81 -0.75 20.90 -14.40
C LYS A 81 0.23 22.08 -14.49
N PRO A 82 -0.06 23.09 -15.32
CA PRO A 82 0.87 24.20 -15.61
C PRO A 82 1.35 24.96 -14.36
N ASP A 83 0.51 25.05 -13.34
CA ASP A 83 0.83 25.78 -12.10
C ASP A 83 1.53 24.92 -11.03
N ALA A 84 1.83 23.67 -11.33
CA ALA A 84 2.48 22.79 -10.36
C ALA A 84 3.98 23.08 -10.26
N LEU A 85 4.45 23.29 -9.03
CA LEU A 85 5.87 23.50 -8.74
C LEU A 85 6.70 22.22 -8.83
N GLN A 86 6.06 21.07 -8.72
CA GLN A 86 6.69 19.75 -8.73
C GLN A 86 5.86 18.75 -9.53
N SER A 87 6.54 17.77 -10.11
CA SER A 87 5.91 16.59 -10.71
C SER A 87 5.78 15.48 -9.69
N ALA A 88 4.63 14.80 -9.69
CA ALA A 88 4.43 13.56 -8.96
C ALA A 88 4.60 12.37 -9.89
N VAL A 89 5.67 11.61 -9.70
CA VAL A 89 5.92 10.35 -10.42
C VAL A 89 5.32 9.19 -9.61
N ARG A 90 4.50 8.38 -10.27
CA ARG A 90 3.91 7.17 -9.69
C ARG A 90 4.10 6.01 -10.66
N MET A 91 4.65 4.91 -10.18
CA MET A 91 4.74 3.66 -10.94
C MET A 91 4.07 2.54 -10.15
N GLY A 92 3.34 1.68 -10.82
CA GLY A 92 2.65 0.54 -10.20
C GLY A 92 2.75 -0.70 -11.06
N MET A 93 2.90 -1.85 -10.40
CA MET A 93 2.95 -3.16 -11.07
C MET A 93 2.22 -4.19 -10.20
N PRO A 94 1.23 -4.92 -10.73
CA PRO A 94 0.63 -6.05 -10.03
C PRO A 94 1.68 -7.14 -9.81
N THR A 95 1.54 -7.88 -8.71
CA THR A 95 2.51 -8.88 -8.30
C THR A 95 1.84 -10.04 -7.57
N VAL A 96 2.66 -10.98 -7.05
CA VAL A 96 2.23 -12.17 -6.32
C VAL A 96 1.38 -11.83 -5.10
N LEU A 97 0.42 -12.68 -4.76
CA LEU A 97 -0.45 -12.49 -3.60
C LEU A 97 0.32 -12.69 -2.29
N ARG A 98 -0.22 -12.15 -1.21
CA ARG A 98 0.37 -12.32 0.13
C ARG A 98 0.47 -13.77 0.59
N SER A 99 -0.36 -14.65 0.06
CA SER A 99 -0.34 -16.10 0.33
C SER A 99 0.68 -16.88 -0.49
N ASP A 100 1.31 -16.25 -1.46
CA ASP A 100 2.31 -16.85 -2.34
C ASP A 100 3.65 -17.03 -1.62
N ALA A 101 4.37 -18.10 -1.93
CA ALA A 101 5.68 -18.40 -1.35
C ALA A 101 6.72 -17.31 -1.68
N ASP A 102 6.61 -16.67 -2.84
CA ASP A 102 7.52 -15.63 -3.29
C ASP A 102 7.23 -14.26 -2.70
N TYR A 103 6.13 -14.10 -1.92
CA TYR A 103 5.78 -12.80 -1.34
C TYR A 103 6.83 -12.24 -0.38
N ILE A 104 7.38 -13.08 0.50
CA ILE A 104 8.41 -12.63 1.46
C ILE A 104 9.73 -12.33 0.77
N PRO A 105 10.27 -13.19 -0.13
CA PRO A 105 11.42 -12.83 -0.96
C PRO A 105 11.24 -11.51 -1.72
N LEU A 106 10.10 -11.33 -2.38
CA LEU A 106 9.78 -10.09 -3.09
C LEU A 106 9.73 -8.87 -2.18
N ARG A 107 9.21 -9.01 -0.96
CA ARG A 107 9.21 -7.94 0.04
C ARG A 107 10.62 -7.47 0.38
N ILE A 108 11.58 -8.39 0.51
CA ILE A 108 12.99 -8.07 0.74
C ILE A 108 13.54 -7.29 -0.46
N LEU A 109 13.29 -7.73 -1.68
CA LEU A 109 13.72 -7.05 -2.90
C LEU A 109 13.14 -5.62 -3.01
N VAL A 110 11.85 -5.45 -2.73
CA VAL A 110 11.20 -4.13 -2.75
C VAL A 110 11.75 -3.23 -1.64
N THR A 111 12.12 -3.80 -0.49
CA THR A 111 12.79 -3.06 0.59
C THR A 111 14.18 -2.60 0.15
N ALA A 112 14.99 -3.46 -0.50
CA ALA A 112 16.27 -3.07 -1.08
C ALA A 112 16.11 -1.95 -2.11
N LEU A 113 15.07 -2.04 -2.96
CA LEU A 113 14.81 -1.05 -3.99
C LEU A 113 14.51 0.34 -3.42
N GLY A 114 13.56 0.45 -2.49
CA GLY A 114 13.08 1.77 -2.03
C GLY A 114 12.38 1.76 -0.67
N GLY A 115 12.57 0.72 0.16
CA GLY A 115 11.83 0.55 1.41
C GLY A 115 12.46 1.24 2.63
N TYR A 116 13.66 1.80 2.54
CA TYR A 116 14.33 2.48 3.65
C TYR A 116 15.28 3.58 3.15
N PHE A 117 15.84 4.36 4.06
CA PHE A 117 16.63 5.54 3.73
C PHE A 117 17.90 5.23 2.90
N GLY A 118 18.62 4.15 3.20
CA GLY A 118 19.79 3.69 2.44
C GLY A 118 19.48 2.76 1.29
N SER A 119 18.23 2.74 0.78
CA SER A 119 17.82 1.92 -0.35
C SER A 119 18.35 2.45 -1.68
N ARG A 120 18.39 1.62 -2.69
CA ARG A 120 18.99 1.94 -4.00
C ARG A 120 18.40 3.19 -4.66
N LEU A 121 17.07 3.31 -4.67
CA LEU A 121 16.40 4.50 -5.20
C LEU A 121 16.72 5.77 -4.41
N MET A 122 16.77 5.66 -3.08
CA MET A 122 17.12 6.80 -2.22
C MET A 122 18.56 7.26 -2.46
N THR A 123 19.51 6.33 -2.49
CA THR A 123 20.92 6.63 -2.76
C THR A 123 21.10 7.24 -4.15
N ASN A 124 20.59 6.59 -5.21
CA ASN A 124 20.76 7.07 -6.58
C ASN A 124 20.07 8.42 -6.84
N ILE A 125 18.77 8.50 -6.53
CA ILE A 125 17.92 9.61 -7.03
C ILE A 125 17.92 10.80 -6.07
N ARG A 126 17.99 10.53 -4.75
CA ARG A 126 18.02 11.58 -3.73
C ARG A 126 19.45 12.03 -3.39
N GLU A 127 20.34 11.08 -3.03
CA GLU A 127 21.66 11.43 -2.50
C GLU A 127 22.64 11.80 -3.61
N ASP A 128 22.78 10.95 -4.64
CA ASP A 128 23.77 11.16 -5.70
C ASP A 128 23.31 12.24 -6.71
N LYS A 129 22.04 12.26 -7.07
CA LYS A 129 21.51 13.15 -8.13
C LYS A 129 20.75 14.37 -7.62
N GLY A 130 20.24 14.32 -6.40
CA GLY A 130 19.50 15.42 -5.81
C GLY A 130 18.17 15.77 -6.49
N TYR A 131 17.58 14.83 -7.25
CA TYR A 131 16.35 15.08 -8.01
C TYR A 131 15.09 15.13 -7.17
N THR A 132 15.12 14.62 -5.95
CA THR A 132 13.98 14.54 -5.03
C THR A 132 14.39 14.67 -3.57
N TYR A 133 13.45 15.07 -2.72
CA TYR A 133 13.60 14.97 -1.27
C TYR A 133 13.35 13.55 -0.76
N GLY A 134 12.63 12.73 -1.51
CA GLY A 134 12.33 11.37 -1.14
C GLY A 134 11.65 10.57 -2.24
N ILE A 135 12.03 9.30 -2.31
CA ILE A 135 11.46 8.30 -3.18
C ILE A 135 11.25 7.04 -2.37
N SER A 136 10.17 6.33 -2.61
CA SER A 136 9.89 5.09 -1.91
C SER A 136 9.34 4.02 -2.84
N ALA A 137 9.65 2.77 -2.53
CA ALA A 137 9.01 1.59 -3.10
C ALA A 137 8.34 0.79 -1.99
N SER A 138 7.11 0.33 -2.24
CA SER A 138 6.31 -0.41 -1.27
C SER A 138 5.62 -1.59 -1.93
N LEU A 139 5.58 -2.73 -1.24
CA LEU A 139 4.78 -3.89 -1.60
C LEU A 139 3.45 -3.81 -0.85
N LEU A 140 2.37 -3.56 -1.56
CA LEU A 140 1.02 -3.42 -1.03
C LEU A 140 0.25 -4.71 -1.27
N GLY A 141 0.02 -5.49 -0.21
CA GLY A 141 -0.69 -6.77 -0.26
C GLY A 141 -2.09 -6.65 0.32
N TYR A 142 -3.09 -6.90 -0.51
CA TYR A 142 -4.49 -7.05 -0.12
C TYR A 142 -4.89 -8.54 -0.15
N ARG A 143 -6.11 -8.84 0.25
CA ARG A 143 -6.61 -10.21 0.30
C ARG A 143 -6.55 -10.91 -1.07
N ASN A 144 -6.97 -10.23 -2.14
CA ASN A 144 -7.13 -10.79 -3.48
C ASN A 144 -6.26 -10.10 -4.53
N ASN A 145 -5.46 -9.13 -4.14
CA ASN A 145 -4.61 -8.36 -5.05
C ASN A 145 -3.34 -7.92 -4.32
N SER A 146 -2.26 -7.80 -5.05
CA SER A 146 -1.02 -7.19 -4.55
C SER A 146 -0.38 -6.39 -5.67
N PHE A 147 0.30 -5.31 -5.31
CA PHE A 147 1.06 -4.52 -6.25
C PHE A 147 2.27 -3.85 -5.61
N ILE A 148 3.29 -3.63 -6.41
CA ILE A 148 4.42 -2.78 -6.06
C ILE A 148 4.04 -1.37 -6.46
N SER A 149 4.27 -0.41 -5.56
CA SER A 149 4.09 1.01 -5.82
C SER A 149 5.39 1.75 -5.56
N ILE A 150 5.82 2.54 -6.54
CA ILE A 150 6.95 3.46 -6.40
C ILE A 150 6.42 4.87 -6.51
N SER A 151 6.82 5.75 -5.60
CA SER A 151 6.34 7.12 -5.55
C SER A 151 7.44 8.11 -5.25
N CYS A 152 7.44 9.22 -5.99
CA CYS A 152 8.39 10.30 -5.87
C CYS A 152 7.72 11.63 -6.20
N GLN A 153 8.22 12.71 -5.60
CA GLN A 153 7.97 14.08 -6.05
C GLN A 153 9.32 14.69 -6.43
N CYS A 154 9.42 15.30 -7.60
CA CYS A 154 10.65 15.90 -8.10
C CYS A 154 10.38 17.22 -8.81
N ASP A 155 11.43 17.98 -9.07
CA ASP A 155 11.34 19.13 -9.97
C ASP A 155 10.79 18.71 -11.34
N THR A 156 9.98 19.56 -11.95
CA THR A 156 9.34 19.29 -13.25
C THR A 156 10.37 19.00 -14.36
N SER A 157 11.54 19.62 -14.29
CA SER A 157 12.64 19.40 -15.24
C SER A 157 13.26 18.00 -15.15
N HIS A 158 13.11 17.30 -14.04
CA HIS A 158 13.71 15.99 -13.77
C HIS A 158 12.73 14.81 -13.88
N THR A 159 11.47 15.05 -14.23
CA THR A 159 10.40 14.04 -14.25
C THR A 159 10.79 12.77 -15.03
N TRP A 160 11.25 12.93 -16.25
CA TRP A 160 11.61 11.80 -17.10
C TRP A 160 12.94 11.15 -16.72
N GLN A 161 13.88 11.95 -16.22
CA GLN A 161 15.14 11.43 -15.68
C GLN A 161 14.89 10.53 -14.46
N VAL A 162 14.03 10.97 -13.53
CA VAL A 162 13.61 10.15 -12.37
C VAL A 162 12.94 8.85 -12.82
N ALA A 163 12.03 8.92 -13.78
CA ALA A 163 11.38 7.72 -14.31
C ALA A 163 12.38 6.73 -14.92
N LYS A 164 13.38 7.24 -15.67
CA LYS A 164 14.46 6.44 -16.24
C LYS A 164 15.34 5.81 -15.16
N GLU A 165 15.73 6.57 -14.14
CA GLU A 165 16.55 6.04 -13.05
C GLU A 165 15.83 4.96 -12.24
N ILE A 166 14.52 5.12 -11.97
CA ILE A 166 13.73 4.07 -11.35
C ILE A 166 13.80 2.78 -12.17
N LYS A 167 13.63 2.88 -13.49
CA LYS A 167 13.72 1.72 -14.37
C LYS A 167 15.10 1.08 -14.33
N THR A 168 16.16 1.88 -14.35
CA THR A 168 17.55 1.40 -14.27
C THR A 168 17.82 0.63 -12.97
N GLU A 169 17.32 1.11 -11.82
CA GLU A 169 17.53 0.40 -10.54
C GLU A 169 16.72 -0.91 -10.48
N ILE A 170 15.54 -0.96 -11.09
CA ILE A 170 14.76 -2.21 -11.22
C ILE A 170 15.54 -3.20 -12.10
N GLU A 171 16.08 -2.77 -13.24
CA GLU A 171 16.85 -3.62 -14.16
C GLU A 171 18.13 -4.14 -13.49
N LYS A 172 18.83 -3.35 -12.68
CA LYS A 172 19.97 -3.82 -11.87
C LYS A 172 19.56 -4.91 -10.89
N LEU A 173 18.44 -4.75 -10.17
CA LEU A 173 17.95 -5.78 -9.25
C LEU A 173 17.52 -7.07 -9.95
N GLN A 174 17.14 -7.00 -11.22
CA GLN A 174 16.77 -8.19 -12.03
C GLN A 174 18.00 -8.94 -12.53
N ASN A 175 19.10 -8.24 -12.80
CA ASN A 175 20.29 -8.81 -13.46
C ASN A 175 21.43 -9.07 -12.51
N ASP A 176 21.51 -8.35 -11.39
CA ASP A 176 22.62 -8.42 -10.45
C ASP A 176 22.19 -9.06 -9.13
N THR A 177 23.07 -9.83 -8.53
CA THR A 177 22.86 -10.36 -7.17
C THR A 177 22.99 -9.24 -6.13
N ILE A 178 22.17 -9.32 -5.07
CA ILE A 178 22.32 -8.43 -3.92
C ILE A 178 23.59 -8.82 -3.16
N PRO A 179 24.53 -7.90 -2.88
CA PRO A 179 25.70 -8.18 -2.07
C PRO A 179 25.34 -8.68 -0.66
N ASP A 180 26.17 -9.56 -0.10
CA ASP A 180 25.92 -10.20 1.20
C ASP A 180 25.78 -9.22 2.36
N ASP A 181 26.49 -8.09 2.33
CA ASP A 181 26.40 -7.04 3.34
C ASP A 181 25.08 -6.26 3.22
N GLU A 182 24.60 -6.00 2.01
CA GLU A 182 23.27 -5.41 1.75
C GLU A 182 22.17 -6.37 2.21
N LEU A 183 22.29 -7.65 1.83
CA LEU A 183 21.30 -8.67 2.21
C LEU A 183 21.21 -8.87 3.73
N ARG A 184 22.31 -8.76 4.47
CA ARG A 184 22.32 -8.82 5.94
C ARG A 184 21.61 -7.64 6.60
N ARG A 185 21.65 -6.45 5.97
CA ARG A 185 20.93 -5.28 6.48
C ARG A 185 19.43 -5.35 6.21
N LEU A 186 19.01 -6.13 5.22
CA LEU A 186 17.62 -6.28 4.80
C LEU A 186 16.85 -7.38 5.57
N LYS A 187 17.58 -8.33 6.16
CA LYS A 187 17.04 -9.42 6.99
C LYS A 187 16.86 -9.01 8.44
#